data_45d60c16e8805499ddd086724352409c
#
_entry.id   45d60c16e8805499ddd086724352409c
#
_cell.length_a   1.000
_cell.length_b   1.000
_cell.length_c   1.000
_cell.angle_alpha   90.00
_cell.angle_beta   90.00
_cell.angle_gamma   90.00
#
_symmetry.space_group_name_H-M   'P 1'
#
loop_
_entity.id
_entity.type
_entity.pdbx_description
1 polymer ?
#
loop_
_entity_poly.entity_id
_entity_poly.type
_entity_poly.pdbx_seq_one_letter_code
_entity_poly.pdbx_strand_id
1 'polypeptide(L)'
;VLRQYELRLITQAAACQILRVSPATFFRYLKKLGEGGVEALKHGNTGKRPHNRMEESQRSRIVDLISTKYCDFQPALICKYLLRDEGIDVSEEFIRRIVKVQDPVTRNVHLEEAHPLRRRRNRFGELIQIDGSPHHWFGNTKEACCLLAFIDDASGKITAAGFFPTETAAGYLRLIKEHVLRYGIPLAFYSDRHSIFAPVNAEDNEGDGTQFQRVCGLLGIESILALTPQAKGRVERLNQTLQGRWPKEFKLRGMGDITTANNHIEEFINEFNEEFAVEPLNKEDAHVPLPKGIGPEDIRRICSPWETRILSKQLTCSYKNLILQIQASSKQSLRGKEVKIVEYDSGELEVIYAKKLLPFKATTRDQLKTYEPYKETSKTIDHRLDEIGRRELDRRAVWIAKRLAKAKKALELKEEILQAAEEVSEET
;
A
#
# COMPACT_ATOMS: atom_id res chain seq x y z
N VAL A 1 13.59 6.30 64.73
CA VAL A 1 14.31 7.53 64.38
C VAL A 1 13.71 8.73 65.14
N LEU A 2 12.40 9.09 64.92
CA LEU A 2 11.78 10.25 65.62
C LEU A 2 11.81 10.09 67.14
N ARG A 3 11.39 8.92 67.68
CA ARG A 3 11.48 8.61 69.15
C ARG A 3 12.91 8.55 69.66
N GLN A 4 13.89 8.08 68.88
CA GLN A 4 15.29 8.07 69.26
C GLN A 4 15.84 9.49 69.38
N TYR A 5 15.40 10.41 68.55
CA TYR A 5 15.74 11.84 68.70
C TYR A 5 15.11 12.45 69.93
N GLU A 6 13.83 12.18 70.25
CA GLU A 6 13.17 12.63 71.49
C GLU A 6 13.87 12.13 72.71
N LEU A 7 14.37 10.90 72.72
CA LEU A 7 15.20 10.29 73.80
C LEU A 7 16.66 10.75 73.77
N ARG A 8 17.03 11.71 72.91
CA ARG A 8 18.37 12.25 72.73
C ARG A 8 19.43 11.19 72.36
N LEU A 9 19.03 10.07 71.75
CA LEU A 9 19.94 9.00 71.32
C LEU A 9 20.65 9.30 70.01
N ILE A 10 20.06 10.17 69.19
CA ILE A 10 20.63 10.62 67.94
C ILE A 10 20.48 12.13 67.77
N THR A 11 21.37 12.74 66.97
CA THR A 11 21.29 14.16 66.61
C THR A 11 20.25 14.43 65.52
N GLN A 12 19.79 15.69 65.41
CA GLN A 12 18.92 16.12 64.35
C GLN A 12 19.51 15.83 62.95
N ALA A 13 20.80 16.09 62.78
CA ALA A 13 21.50 15.87 61.54
C ALA A 13 21.48 14.38 61.15
N ALA A 14 21.79 13.50 62.11
CA ALA A 14 21.73 12.05 61.91
C ALA A 14 20.29 11.56 61.59
N ALA A 15 19.27 12.08 62.32
CA ALA A 15 17.89 11.74 62.10
C ALA A 15 17.44 12.15 60.70
N CYS A 16 17.75 13.36 60.22
CA CYS A 16 17.46 13.86 58.88
C CYS A 16 18.14 13.01 57.79
N GLN A 17 19.38 12.60 58.04
CA GLN A 17 20.15 11.75 57.12
C GLN A 17 19.51 10.34 57.00
N ILE A 18 19.17 9.71 58.15
CA ILE A 18 18.52 8.38 58.18
C ILE A 18 17.17 8.41 57.46
N LEU A 19 16.33 9.44 57.71
CA LEU A 19 15.03 9.59 57.13
C LEU A 19 15.05 10.17 55.69
N ARG A 20 16.21 10.66 55.22
CA ARG A 20 16.40 11.36 53.95
C ARG A 20 15.43 12.51 53.76
N VAL A 21 15.24 13.31 54.79
CA VAL A 21 14.35 14.48 54.77
C VAL A 21 15.07 15.76 55.17
N SER A 22 14.53 16.90 54.74
CA SER A 22 15.04 18.19 55.22
C SER A 22 14.72 18.42 56.71
N PRO A 23 15.49 19.27 57.42
CA PRO A 23 15.25 19.63 58.82
C PRO A 23 13.81 20.14 59.04
N ALA A 24 13.27 20.96 58.14
CA ALA A 24 11.89 21.45 58.19
C ALA A 24 10.86 20.33 58.13
N THR A 25 11.10 19.32 57.29
CA THR A 25 10.20 18.14 57.17
C THR A 25 10.34 17.26 58.43
N PHE A 26 11.53 17.12 58.97
CA PHE A 26 11.76 16.39 60.21
C PHE A 26 10.99 16.98 61.37
N PHE A 27 11.08 18.28 61.61
CA PHE A 27 10.30 18.94 62.69
C PHE A 27 8.80 18.87 62.47
N ARG A 28 8.34 18.91 61.22
CA ARG A 28 6.92 18.68 60.88
C ARG A 28 6.47 17.25 61.25
N TYR A 29 7.31 16.27 61.07
CA TYR A 29 7.03 14.90 61.50
C TYR A 29 7.02 14.75 63.02
N LEU A 30 7.96 15.39 63.73
CA LEU A 30 7.97 15.40 65.19
C LEU A 30 6.67 16.05 65.76
N LYS A 31 6.28 17.19 65.20
CA LYS A 31 5.03 17.86 65.61
C LYS A 31 3.83 16.94 65.40
N LYS A 32 3.72 16.31 64.23
CA LYS A 32 2.64 15.35 63.93
C LYS A 32 2.66 14.14 64.87
N LEU A 33 3.84 13.61 65.21
CA LEU A 33 4.00 12.50 66.14
C LEU A 33 3.48 12.87 67.54
N GLY A 34 3.81 14.08 68.01
CA GLY A 34 3.36 14.59 69.30
C GLY A 34 1.84 14.87 69.39
N GLU A 35 1.24 15.34 68.29
CA GLU A 35 -0.18 15.67 68.24
C GLU A 35 -1.12 14.48 68.08
N GLY A 36 -0.72 13.47 67.32
CA GLY A 36 -1.60 12.36 66.93
C GLY A 36 -0.94 11.00 66.83
N GLY A 37 0.26 10.83 67.42
CA GLY A 37 1.00 9.58 67.44
C GLY A 37 1.44 9.11 66.03
N VAL A 38 1.76 7.82 65.91
CA VAL A 38 2.24 7.24 64.65
C VAL A 38 1.22 7.34 63.51
N GLU A 39 -0.06 7.33 63.82
CA GLU A 39 -1.15 7.45 62.84
C GLU A 39 -1.14 8.80 62.14
N ALA A 40 -0.78 9.87 62.81
CA ALA A 40 -0.67 11.23 62.24
C ALA A 40 0.46 11.39 61.21
N LEU A 41 1.41 10.47 61.21
CA LEU A 41 2.50 10.44 60.21
C LEU A 41 2.04 9.87 58.84
N LYS A 42 0.91 9.16 58.80
CA LYS A 42 0.37 8.70 57.56
C LYS A 42 0.03 9.90 56.64
N HIS A 43 0.34 9.76 55.35
CA HIS A 43 0.03 10.83 54.42
C HIS A 43 -1.49 11.08 54.40
N GLY A 44 -1.92 12.34 54.45
CA GLY A 44 -3.32 12.71 54.54
C GLY A 44 -4.26 12.22 53.41
N ASN A 45 -3.66 11.74 52.32
CA ASN A 45 -4.39 11.10 51.20
C ASN A 45 -4.37 9.56 51.27
N THR A 46 -3.72 8.97 52.32
CA THR A 46 -3.72 7.51 52.47
C THR A 46 -5.14 7.03 52.74
N GLY A 47 -5.65 6.14 51.87
CA GLY A 47 -7.00 5.61 51.98
C GLY A 47 -8.12 6.48 51.40
N LYS A 48 -7.82 7.76 51.01
CA LYS A 48 -8.82 8.58 50.31
C LYS A 48 -8.95 8.15 48.89
N ARG A 49 -10.19 7.97 48.44
CA ARG A 49 -10.51 7.78 47.01
C ARG A 49 -10.23 9.10 46.26
N PRO A 50 -9.40 9.12 45.20
CA PRO A 50 -9.30 10.29 44.33
C PRO A 50 -10.69 10.61 43.78
N HIS A 51 -11.06 11.93 43.72
CA HIS A 51 -12.36 12.37 43.21
C HIS A 51 -12.58 12.01 41.72
N ASN A 52 -11.49 11.86 40.96
CA ASN A 52 -11.51 11.47 39.54
C ASN A 52 -11.34 9.96 39.33
N ARG A 53 -11.48 9.14 40.38
CA ARG A 53 -11.45 7.68 40.21
C ARG A 53 -12.73 7.22 39.51
N MET A 54 -12.54 6.58 38.35
CA MET A 54 -13.62 5.93 37.60
C MET A 54 -14.34 4.90 38.48
N GLU A 55 -15.65 4.75 38.29
CA GLU A 55 -16.43 3.72 38.96
C GLU A 55 -15.97 2.31 38.52
N GLU A 56 -16.00 1.35 39.45
CA GLU A 56 -15.49 -0.01 39.20
C GLU A 56 -16.37 -0.73 38.16
N SER A 57 -17.67 -0.46 38.10
CA SER A 57 -18.59 -0.94 37.07
C SER A 57 -18.17 -0.48 35.67
N GLN A 58 -17.88 0.79 35.52
CA GLN A 58 -17.43 1.36 34.24
C GLN A 58 -16.06 0.84 33.84
N ARG A 59 -15.16 0.69 34.81
CA ARG A 59 -13.84 0.10 34.58
C ARG A 59 -13.93 -1.35 34.13
N SER A 60 -14.74 -2.18 34.77
CA SER A 60 -14.98 -3.57 34.37
C SER A 60 -15.54 -3.65 32.96
N ARG A 61 -16.52 -2.79 32.60
CA ARG A 61 -17.05 -2.70 31.24
C ARG A 61 -15.97 -2.40 30.21
N ILE A 62 -15.06 -1.46 30.51
CA ILE A 62 -13.93 -1.14 29.60
C ILE A 62 -12.99 -2.33 29.44
N VAL A 63 -12.66 -3.04 30.53
CA VAL A 63 -11.82 -4.23 30.50
C VAL A 63 -12.46 -5.32 29.63
N ASP A 64 -13.75 -5.57 29.77
CA ASP A 64 -14.50 -6.54 28.98
C ASP A 64 -14.53 -6.17 27.49
N LEU A 65 -14.75 -4.89 27.15
CA LEU A 65 -14.70 -4.39 25.78
C LEU A 65 -13.31 -4.53 25.16
N ILE A 66 -12.25 -4.24 25.92
CA ILE A 66 -10.85 -4.44 25.45
C ILE A 66 -10.59 -5.91 25.19
N SER A 67 -11.04 -6.81 26.07
CA SER A 67 -10.77 -8.25 25.97
C SER A 67 -11.58 -8.93 24.85
N THR A 68 -12.75 -8.42 24.50
CA THR A 68 -13.67 -9.05 23.54
C THR A 68 -13.66 -8.33 22.17
N LYS A 69 -13.93 -7.05 22.15
CA LYS A 69 -14.18 -6.27 20.93
C LYS A 69 -12.91 -5.61 20.39
N TYR A 70 -12.01 -5.16 21.27
CA TYR A 70 -10.83 -4.36 20.91
C TYR A 70 -9.50 -5.03 21.29
N CYS A 71 -9.46 -6.36 21.39
CA CYS A 71 -8.29 -7.10 21.90
C CYS A 71 -7.00 -6.85 21.11
N ASP A 72 -7.12 -6.59 19.81
CA ASP A 72 -5.97 -6.37 18.91
C ASP A 72 -5.63 -4.87 18.73
N PHE A 73 -6.43 -3.97 19.33
CA PHE A 73 -6.31 -2.53 19.08
C PHE A 73 -5.18 -1.91 19.89
N GLN A 74 -4.56 -0.86 19.34
CA GLN A 74 -3.63 -0.02 20.08
C GLN A 74 -4.38 0.95 21.01
N PRO A 75 -3.78 1.40 22.12
CA PRO A 75 -4.46 2.24 23.11
C PRO A 75 -5.14 3.49 22.55
N ALA A 76 -4.49 4.21 21.63
CA ALA A 76 -5.08 5.37 20.99
C ALA A 76 -6.36 5.01 20.18
N LEU A 77 -6.31 3.89 19.46
CA LEU A 77 -7.46 3.41 18.68
C LEU A 77 -8.59 2.93 19.59
N ILE A 78 -8.27 2.28 20.71
CA ILE A 78 -9.26 1.90 21.74
C ILE A 78 -9.99 3.14 22.26
N CYS A 79 -9.27 4.21 22.62
CA CYS A 79 -9.88 5.47 23.09
C CYS A 79 -10.86 6.05 22.06
N LYS A 80 -10.45 6.09 20.78
CA LYS A 80 -11.30 6.58 19.68
C LYS A 80 -12.62 5.80 19.60
N TYR A 81 -12.53 4.47 19.63
CA TYR A 81 -13.72 3.62 19.48
C TYR A 81 -14.56 3.55 20.74
N LEU A 82 -13.98 3.63 21.94
CA LEU A 82 -14.75 3.77 23.19
C LEU A 82 -15.55 5.06 23.22
N LEU A 83 -14.96 6.17 22.75
CA LEU A 83 -15.68 7.44 22.66
C LEU A 83 -16.79 7.37 21.60
N ARG A 84 -16.48 6.88 20.41
CA ARG A 84 -17.40 6.87 19.26
C ARG A 84 -18.57 5.90 19.44
N ASP A 85 -18.26 4.66 19.81
CA ASP A 85 -19.24 3.57 19.82
C ASP A 85 -19.94 3.39 21.18
N GLU A 86 -19.25 3.70 22.27
CA GLU A 86 -19.71 3.45 23.64
C GLU A 86 -19.98 4.74 24.44
N GLY A 87 -19.62 5.91 23.90
CA GLY A 87 -19.74 7.20 24.58
C GLY A 87 -18.84 7.34 25.81
N ILE A 88 -17.76 6.53 25.89
CA ILE A 88 -16.84 6.49 27.03
C ILE A 88 -15.60 7.30 26.68
N ASP A 89 -15.42 8.47 27.31
CA ASP A 89 -14.23 9.31 27.18
C ASP A 89 -13.19 8.91 28.22
N VAL A 90 -12.03 8.45 27.78
CA VAL A 90 -10.90 8.02 28.63
C VAL A 90 -9.57 8.39 28.00
N SER A 91 -8.59 8.66 28.86
CA SER A 91 -7.25 8.98 28.38
C SER A 91 -6.51 7.73 27.86
N GLU A 92 -5.65 7.94 26.87
CA GLU A 92 -4.81 6.88 26.32
C GLU A 92 -3.90 6.24 27.37
N GLU A 93 -3.39 7.02 28.32
CA GLU A 93 -2.57 6.53 29.42
C GLU A 93 -3.33 5.58 30.35
N PHE A 94 -4.62 5.85 30.58
CA PHE A 94 -5.50 4.95 31.34
C PHE A 94 -5.64 3.59 30.61
N ILE A 95 -5.89 3.60 29.30
CA ILE A 95 -5.98 2.38 28.50
C ILE A 95 -4.63 1.66 28.45
N ARG A 96 -3.50 2.37 28.29
CA ARG A 96 -2.17 1.75 28.34
C ARG A 96 -1.91 0.98 29.64
N ARG A 97 -2.36 1.53 30.76
CA ARG A 97 -2.22 0.83 32.06
C ARG A 97 -3.05 -0.44 32.12
N ILE A 98 -4.27 -0.43 31.58
CA ILE A 98 -5.11 -1.63 31.52
C ILE A 98 -4.46 -2.68 30.62
N VAL A 99 -4.10 -2.33 29.40
CA VAL A 99 -3.51 -3.24 28.42
C VAL A 99 -2.17 -3.81 28.93
N LYS A 100 -1.31 -2.97 29.55
CA LYS A 100 -0.03 -3.42 30.11
C LYS A 100 -0.18 -4.42 31.26
N VAL A 101 -1.27 -4.36 32.01
CA VAL A 101 -1.57 -5.33 33.07
C VAL A 101 -2.02 -6.66 32.46
N GLN A 102 -2.73 -6.62 31.33
CA GLN A 102 -3.25 -7.82 30.65
C GLN A 102 -2.18 -8.54 29.81
N ASP A 103 -1.27 -7.79 29.20
CA ASP A 103 -0.17 -8.32 28.37
C ASP A 103 1.16 -7.60 28.69
N PRO A 104 1.97 -8.16 29.60
CA PRO A 104 3.22 -7.57 30.04
C PRO A 104 4.39 -7.70 29.05
N VAL A 105 4.13 -8.02 27.77
CA VAL A 105 5.20 -8.16 26.77
C VAL A 105 6.01 -6.86 26.66
N THR A 106 7.21 -6.91 27.13
CA THR A 106 8.23 -5.85 26.97
C THR A 106 8.62 -5.78 25.50
N ARG A 107 8.19 -4.73 24.79
CA ARG A 107 8.72 -4.42 23.47
C ARG A 107 10.20 -4.08 23.60
N ASN A 108 11.07 -4.87 22.98
CA ASN A 108 12.43 -4.46 22.71
C ASN A 108 12.37 -3.24 21.77
N VAL A 109 12.63 -2.07 22.32
CA VAL A 109 12.79 -0.86 21.51
C VAL A 109 14.16 -0.97 20.85
N HIS A 110 14.19 -1.34 19.58
CA HIS A 110 15.38 -1.11 18.76
C HIS A 110 15.54 0.41 18.64
N LEU A 111 16.57 0.94 19.24
CA LEU A 111 17.00 2.33 19.04
C LEU A 111 17.64 2.38 17.65
N GLU A 112 16.87 2.76 16.65
CA GLU A 112 17.42 3.11 15.34
C GLU A 112 18.16 4.45 15.45
N GLU A 113 19.22 4.62 14.66
CA GLU A 113 19.94 5.89 14.60
C GLU A 113 19.00 7.02 14.19
N ALA A 114 19.06 8.15 14.90
CA ALA A 114 18.21 9.29 14.64
C ALA A 114 18.61 9.96 13.31
N HIS A 115 17.80 9.78 12.29
CA HIS A 115 17.98 10.48 11.02
C HIS A 115 17.40 11.90 11.08
N PRO A 116 18.04 12.89 10.42
CA PRO A 116 17.53 14.25 10.39
C PRO A 116 16.16 14.31 9.72
N LEU A 117 15.21 15.00 10.35
CA LEU A 117 13.86 15.16 9.82
C LEU A 117 13.89 16.02 8.54
N ARG A 118 13.42 15.46 7.43
CA ARG A 118 13.18 16.23 6.21
C ARG A 118 12.04 17.23 6.45
N ARG A 119 12.25 18.51 6.12
CA ARG A 119 11.20 19.53 6.18
C ARG A 119 10.03 19.17 5.25
N ARG A 120 8.80 19.49 5.67
CA ARG A 120 7.62 19.40 4.82
C ARG A 120 7.72 20.40 3.67
N ARG A 121 7.05 20.09 2.55
CA ARG A 121 6.80 21.11 1.53
C ARG A 121 5.87 22.18 2.10
N ASN A 122 5.86 23.34 1.44
CA ASN A 122 5.16 24.49 1.99
C ASN A 122 3.68 24.48 1.65
N ARG A 123 3.31 23.96 0.47
CA ARG A 123 1.95 24.05 -0.08
C ARG A 123 1.37 22.68 -0.37
N PHE A 124 0.07 22.57 -0.20
CA PHE A 124 -0.70 21.41 -0.62
C PHE A 124 -0.59 21.21 -2.15
N GLY A 125 -0.36 19.98 -2.61
CA GLY A 125 -0.19 19.66 -4.04
C GLY A 125 1.20 19.94 -4.63
N GLU A 126 2.15 20.44 -3.84
CA GLU A 126 3.53 20.67 -4.30
C GLU A 126 4.29 19.37 -4.54
N LEU A 127 4.10 18.37 -3.67
CA LEU A 127 4.73 17.06 -3.76
C LEU A 127 3.81 15.98 -3.17
N ILE A 128 3.43 15.03 -3.99
CA ILE A 128 2.67 13.85 -3.57
C ILE A 128 3.61 12.65 -3.52
N GLN A 129 3.78 12.05 -2.35
CA GLN A 129 4.50 10.79 -2.20
C GLN A 129 3.57 9.64 -2.51
N ILE A 130 4.04 8.68 -3.29
CA ILE A 130 3.27 7.52 -3.72
C ILE A 130 4.01 6.24 -3.36
N ASP A 131 3.28 5.25 -2.88
CA ASP A 131 3.85 3.97 -2.45
C ASP A 131 2.83 2.85 -2.47
N GLY A 132 3.32 1.62 -2.67
CA GLY A 132 2.55 0.40 -2.49
C GLY A 132 2.87 -0.24 -1.14
N SER A 133 1.86 -0.75 -0.46
CA SER A 133 1.98 -1.41 0.84
C SER A 133 1.36 -2.81 0.79
N PRO A 134 2.13 -3.85 0.43
CA PRO A 134 1.66 -5.23 0.48
C PRO A 134 1.49 -5.68 1.94
N HIS A 135 0.32 -6.20 2.28
CA HIS A 135 0.02 -6.67 3.65
C HIS A 135 -1.20 -7.59 3.66
N HIS A 136 -1.40 -8.33 4.77
CA HIS A 136 -2.62 -9.08 5.04
C HIS A 136 -3.74 -8.16 5.58
N TRP A 137 -4.22 -7.26 4.72
CA TRP A 137 -5.16 -6.20 5.09
C TRP A 137 -6.49 -6.73 5.64
N PHE A 138 -6.91 -7.91 5.22
CA PHE A 138 -8.18 -8.56 5.62
C PHE A 138 -7.99 -9.73 6.58
N GLY A 139 -6.86 -9.78 7.28
CA GLY A 139 -6.49 -10.82 8.25
C GLY A 139 -5.58 -11.90 7.67
N ASN A 140 -4.84 -12.58 8.55
CA ASN A 140 -3.77 -13.53 8.17
C ASN A 140 -4.28 -14.80 7.48
N THR A 141 -5.58 -15.09 7.51
CA THR A 141 -6.20 -16.22 6.81
C THR A 141 -6.57 -15.90 5.36
N LYS A 142 -6.48 -14.64 4.95
CA LYS A 142 -6.72 -14.17 3.60
C LYS A 142 -5.42 -13.95 2.86
N GLU A 143 -5.48 -13.98 1.53
CA GLU A 143 -4.33 -13.63 0.69
C GLU A 143 -3.89 -12.19 0.95
N ALA A 144 -2.58 -11.96 0.87
CA ALA A 144 -2.03 -10.61 0.93
C ALA A 144 -2.49 -9.82 -0.30
N CYS A 145 -2.78 -8.54 -0.11
CA CYS A 145 -3.04 -7.62 -1.20
C CYS A 145 -2.28 -6.32 -0.98
N CYS A 146 -2.26 -5.44 -1.95
CA CYS A 146 -1.50 -4.20 -1.90
C CYS A 146 -2.43 -2.99 -1.76
N LEU A 147 -2.19 -2.16 -0.74
CA LEU A 147 -2.75 -0.81 -0.67
C LEU A 147 -1.82 0.12 -1.44
N LEU A 148 -2.32 0.80 -2.45
CA LEU A 148 -1.64 1.93 -3.08
C LEU A 148 -2.14 3.21 -2.41
N ALA A 149 -1.24 4.10 -2.01
CA ALA A 149 -1.60 5.33 -1.31
C ALA A 149 -0.79 6.52 -1.82
N PHE A 150 -1.47 7.66 -1.94
CA PHE A 150 -0.93 8.96 -2.28
C PHE A 150 -1.05 9.87 -1.07
N ILE A 151 0.07 10.38 -0.57
CA ILE A 151 0.11 11.29 0.57
C ILE A 151 0.74 12.62 0.17
N ASP A 152 0.07 13.71 0.48
CA ASP A 152 0.64 15.04 0.30
C ASP A 152 1.74 15.33 1.33
N ASP A 153 2.89 15.77 0.88
CA ASP A 153 4.07 16.02 1.73
C ASP A 153 3.87 17.21 2.68
N ALA A 154 3.12 18.22 2.27
CA ALA A 154 2.89 19.42 3.07
C ALA A 154 1.91 19.18 4.21
N SER A 155 0.76 18.61 3.92
CA SER A 155 -0.33 18.43 4.87
C SER A 155 -0.35 17.06 5.54
N GLY A 156 0.25 16.04 4.93
CA GLY A 156 0.11 14.66 5.35
C GLY A 156 -1.26 14.04 5.05
N LYS A 157 -2.08 14.70 4.22
CA LYS A 157 -3.37 14.18 3.77
C LYS A 157 -3.18 13.01 2.80
N ILE A 158 -3.95 11.95 2.97
CA ILE A 158 -4.14 10.97 1.92
C ILE A 158 -5.03 11.61 0.86
N THR A 159 -4.54 11.70 -0.37
CA THR A 159 -5.26 12.33 -1.48
C THR A 159 -5.92 11.32 -2.41
N ALA A 160 -5.40 10.11 -2.48
CA ALA A 160 -6.03 8.96 -3.12
C ALA A 160 -5.49 7.68 -2.49
N ALA A 161 -6.31 6.65 -2.38
CA ALA A 161 -5.89 5.33 -1.96
C ALA A 161 -6.83 4.25 -2.51
N GLY A 162 -6.30 3.03 -2.66
CA GLY A 162 -7.12 1.90 -3.09
C GLY A 162 -6.42 0.57 -2.90
N PHE A 163 -7.21 -0.48 -2.69
CA PHE A 163 -6.72 -1.85 -2.57
C PHE A 163 -6.72 -2.54 -3.92
N PHE A 164 -5.64 -3.25 -4.20
CA PHE A 164 -5.44 -4.02 -5.42
C PHE A 164 -4.88 -5.40 -5.09
N PRO A 165 -5.12 -6.44 -5.90
CA PRO A 165 -4.53 -7.76 -5.65
C PRO A 165 -3.00 -7.70 -5.55
N THR A 166 -2.37 -6.93 -6.44
CA THR A 166 -0.93 -6.69 -6.49
C THR A 166 -0.64 -5.24 -6.87
N GLU A 167 0.59 -4.80 -6.65
CA GLU A 167 1.06 -3.50 -7.10
C GLU A 167 1.21 -3.49 -8.63
N THR A 168 0.49 -2.59 -9.31
CA THR A 168 0.47 -2.51 -10.77
C THR A 168 0.46 -1.07 -11.26
N ALA A 169 0.98 -0.85 -12.47
CA ALA A 169 0.89 0.46 -13.12
C ALA A 169 -0.57 0.92 -13.29
N ALA A 170 -1.49 0.02 -13.65
CA ALA A 170 -2.91 0.33 -13.80
C ALA A 170 -3.53 0.87 -12.50
N GLY A 171 -3.16 0.29 -11.34
CA GLY A 171 -3.60 0.78 -10.03
C GLY A 171 -3.16 2.22 -9.77
N TYR A 172 -1.90 2.54 -10.04
CA TYR A 172 -1.40 3.91 -9.92
C TYR A 172 -2.07 4.88 -10.89
N LEU A 173 -2.29 4.47 -12.14
CA LEU A 173 -2.99 5.31 -13.13
C LEU A 173 -4.43 5.61 -12.70
N ARG A 174 -5.13 4.64 -12.11
CA ARG A 174 -6.45 4.85 -11.52
C ARG A 174 -6.40 5.90 -10.42
N LEU A 175 -5.46 5.78 -9.48
CA LEU A 175 -5.33 6.74 -8.37
C LEU A 175 -4.89 8.14 -8.84
N ILE A 176 -4.05 8.25 -9.89
CA ILE A 176 -3.75 9.53 -10.52
C ILE A 176 -5.02 10.17 -11.06
N LYS A 177 -5.86 9.41 -11.76
CA LYS A 177 -7.15 9.89 -12.27
C LYS A 177 -8.02 10.43 -11.13
N GLU A 178 -8.19 9.67 -10.05
CA GLU A 178 -9.00 10.06 -8.89
C GLU A 178 -8.45 11.33 -8.22
N HIS A 179 -7.13 11.39 -8.02
CA HIS A 179 -6.46 12.57 -7.44
C HIS A 179 -6.66 13.82 -8.32
N VAL A 180 -6.37 13.71 -9.62
CA VAL A 180 -6.42 14.84 -10.57
C VAL A 180 -7.84 15.37 -10.74
N LEU A 181 -8.83 14.50 -10.78
CA LEU A 181 -10.24 14.91 -10.87
C LEU A 181 -10.73 15.60 -9.60
N ARG A 182 -10.17 15.26 -8.43
CA ARG A 182 -10.59 15.80 -7.15
C ARG A 182 -9.89 17.09 -6.77
N TYR A 183 -8.59 17.19 -6.99
CA TYR A 183 -7.75 18.29 -6.50
C TYR A 183 -7.12 19.12 -7.64
N GLY A 184 -7.01 18.58 -8.84
CA GLY A 184 -6.22 19.15 -9.91
C GLY A 184 -4.87 18.44 -10.09
N ILE A 185 -4.04 18.98 -10.95
CA ILE A 185 -2.75 18.41 -11.34
C ILE A 185 -1.70 18.80 -10.30
N PRO A 186 -1.06 17.87 -9.55
CA PRO A 186 0.01 18.18 -8.63
C PRO A 186 1.28 18.57 -9.38
N LEU A 187 2.20 19.29 -8.73
CA LEU A 187 3.46 19.69 -9.37
C LEU A 187 4.39 18.48 -9.56
N ALA A 188 4.48 17.59 -8.58
CA ALA A 188 5.37 16.43 -8.64
C ALA A 188 4.84 15.22 -7.91
N PHE A 189 5.16 14.03 -8.44
CA PHE A 189 5.10 12.76 -7.72
C PHE A 189 6.48 12.33 -7.24
N TYR A 190 6.53 11.70 -6.05
CA TYR A 190 7.74 11.17 -5.45
C TYR A 190 7.56 9.67 -5.18
N SER A 191 8.29 8.84 -5.90
CA SER A 191 8.22 7.37 -5.83
C SER A 191 9.59 6.74 -5.59
N ASP A 192 9.63 5.44 -5.34
CA ASP A 192 10.86 4.65 -5.42
C ASP A 192 11.27 4.38 -6.89
N ARG A 193 12.32 3.55 -7.04
CA ARG A 193 12.82 3.13 -8.35
C ARG A 193 12.21 1.81 -8.83
N HIS A 194 10.99 1.50 -8.42
CA HIS A 194 10.30 0.30 -8.93
C HIS A 194 10.10 0.41 -10.45
N SER A 195 10.09 -0.73 -11.15
CA SER A 195 9.94 -0.80 -12.61
C SER A 195 8.67 -0.13 -13.17
N ILE A 196 7.68 0.09 -12.34
CA ILE A 196 6.47 0.84 -12.68
C ILE A 196 6.79 2.32 -12.95
N PHE A 197 7.73 2.90 -12.19
CA PHE A 197 8.05 4.32 -12.21
C PHE A 197 9.27 4.64 -13.07
N ALA A 198 10.20 3.68 -13.20
CA ALA A 198 11.41 3.84 -13.99
C ALA A 198 11.69 2.57 -14.80
N PRO A 199 12.10 2.70 -16.08
CA PRO A 199 12.49 1.55 -16.89
C PRO A 199 13.73 0.89 -16.29
N VAL A 200 13.82 -0.44 -16.37
CA VAL A 200 14.92 -1.22 -15.83
C VAL A 200 16.21 -0.97 -16.61
N ASN A 201 16.12 -0.75 -17.93
CA ASN A 201 17.27 -0.47 -18.82
C ASN A 201 17.06 0.89 -19.46
N ALA A 202 17.91 1.85 -19.12
CA ALA A 202 17.88 3.19 -19.72
C ALA A 202 18.29 3.18 -21.21
N GLU A 203 19.00 2.15 -21.67
CA GLU A 203 19.52 2.01 -23.03
C GLU A 203 18.48 1.51 -24.06
N ASP A 204 17.40 0.85 -23.59
CA ASP A 204 16.34 0.30 -24.46
C ASP A 204 15.20 1.32 -24.75
N ASN A 205 15.34 2.56 -24.30
CA ASN A 205 14.28 3.57 -24.38
C ASN A 205 14.35 4.46 -25.60
N GLU A 206 14.15 3.92 -26.81
CA GLU A 206 13.66 4.71 -27.96
C GLU A 206 12.14 5.01 -27.86
N GLY A 207 11.47 4.72 -26.73
CA GLY A 207 10.02 4.85 -26.55
C GLY A 207 9.60 5.78 -25.38
N ASP A 208 8.30 5.94 -25.21
CA ASP A 208 7.63 6.84 -24.24
C ASP A 208 7.87 6.50 -22.72
N GLY A 209 8.86 5.66 -22.39
CA GLY A 209 9.14 5.23 -21.02
C GLY A 209 8.04 4.31 -20.44
N THR A 210 7.85 4.34 -19.11
CA THR A 210 6.78 3.58 -18.46
C THR A 210 5.42 4.26 -18.66
N GLN A 211 4.33 3.50 -18.50
CA GLN A 211 2.97 4.06 -18.56
C GLN A 211 2.77 5.19 -17.53
N PHE A 212 3.38 5.07 -16.36
CA PHE A 212 3.38 6.11 -15.34
C PHE A 212 4.08 7.38 -15.84
N GLN A 213 5.30 7.27 -16.39
CA GLN A 213 6.04 8.41 -16.94
C GLN A 213 5.30 9.08 -18.10
N ARG A 214 4.68 8.28 -18.97
CA ARG A 214 3.82 8.78 -20.05
C ARG A 214 2.69 9.66 -19.52
N VAL A 215 1.97 9.20 -18.48
CA VAL A 215 0.86 9.95 -17.88
C VAL A 215 1.37 11.22 -17.21
N CYS A 216 2.46 11.12 -16.43
CA CYS A 216 3.10 12.29 -15.83
C CYS A 216 3.50 13.33 -16.90
N GLY A 217 4.14 12.90 -17.98
CA GLY A 217 4.53 13.78 -19.08
C GLY A 217 3.35 14.44 -19.80
N LEU A 218 2.24 13.71 -20.02
CA LEU A 218 1.04 14.26 -20.64
C LEU A 218 0.32 15.27 -19.74
N LEU A 219 0.36 15.08 -18.43
CA LEU A 219 -0.25 15.98 -17.44
C LEU A 219 0.71 17.10 -17.00
N GLY A 220 1.98 17.06 -17.37
CA GLY A 220 2.99 18.05 -16.94
C GLY A 220 3.40 17.87 -15.46
N ILE A 221 3.28 16.67 -14.93
CA ILE A 221 3.67 16.34 -13.56
C ILE A 221 5.13 15.90 -13.54
N GLU A 222 5.95 16.44 -12.67
CA GLU A 222 7.33 15.99 -12.50
C GLU A 222 7.37 14.64 -11.76
N SER A 223 8.10 13.67 -12.32
CA SER A 223 8.32 12.37 -11.68
C SER A 223 9.68 12.34 -11.02
N ILE A 224 9.73 12.40 -9.70
CA ILE A 224 10.95 12.41 -8.90
C ILE A 224 11.16 11.03 -8.29
N LEU A 225 12.29 10.39 -8.59
CA LEU A 225 12.65 9.08 -8.05
C LEU A 225 13.49 9.23 -6.78
N ALA A 226 13.11 8.54 -5.71
CA ALA A 226 13.85 8.51 -4.46
C ALA A 226 15.25 7.89 -4.67
N LEU A 227 16.28 8.57 -4.19
CA LEU A 227 17.66 8.07 -4.23
C LEU A 227 17.96 7.10 -3.09
N THR A 228 17.27 7.25 -1.96
CA THR A 228 17.45 6.44 -0.75
C THR A 228 16.09 6.09 -0.13
N PRO A 229 15.96 4.95 0.55
CA PRO A 229 14.74 4.57 1.27
C PRO A 229 14.32 5.63 2.29
N GLN A 230 15.27 6.20 3.04
CA GLN A 230 15.03 7.21 4.08
C GLN A 230 14.34 8.48 3.56
N ALA A 231 14.47 8.75 2.26
CA ALA A 231 13.83 9.91 1.63
C ALA A 231 12.29 9.79 1.56
N LYS A 232 11.72 8.58 1.72
CA LYS A 232 10.28 8.26 1.70
C LYS A 232 9.64 8.14 3.10
N GLY A 233 10.32 8.56 4.16
CA GLY A 233 9.90 8.34 5.55
C GLY A 233 8.49 8.80 5.94
N ARG A 234 7.79 9.60 5.11
CA ARG A 234 6.38 9.99 5.38
C ARG A 234 5.42 8.92 4.93
N VAL A 235 5.57 8.42 3.70
CA VAL A 235 4.70 7.36 3.19
C VAL A 235 4.97 6.04 3.92
N GLU A 236 6.21 5.78 4.33
CA GLU A 236 6.55 4.63 5.17
C GLU A 236 5.84 4.70 6.52
N ARG A 237 5.88 5.87 7.18
CA ARG A 237 5.16 6.09 8.44
C ARG A 237 3.66 6.01 8.26
N LEU A 238 3.12 6.52 7.13
CA LEU A 238 1.73 6.33 6.78
C LEU A 238 1.40 4.84 6.71
N ASN A 239 2.16 4.07 5.94
CA ASN A 239 1.94 2.63 5.76
C ASN A 239 1.98 1.88 7.10
N GLN A 240 2.94 2.19 7.98
CA GLN A 240 3.01 1.62 9.34
C GLN A 240 1.75 1.96 10.17
N THR A 241 1.27 3.20 10.07
CA THR A 241 0.05 3.63 10.77
C THR A 241 -1.18 2.90 10.24
N LEU A 242 -1.32 2.82 8.92
CA LEU A 242 -2.46 2.15 8.28
C LEU A 242 -2.45 0.65 8.53
N GLN A 243 -1.30 -0.02 8.42
CA GLN A 243 -1.14 -1.45 8.76
C GLN A 243 -1.47 -1.74 10.23
N GLY A 244 -1.17 -0.81 11.12
CA GLY A 244 -1.50 -0.93 12.54
C GLY A 244 -2.99 -0.74 12.86
N ARG A 245 -3.77 -0.09 11.98
CA ARG A 245 -5.16 0.34 12.21
C ARG A 245 -6.18 -0.33 11.30
N TRP A 246 -6.07 -0.13 10.00
CA TRP A 246 -7.11 -0.51 9.03
C TRP A 246 -7.50 -1.99 9.04
N PRO A 247 -6.57 -2.98 9.18
CA PRO A 247 -6.98 -4.38 9.29
C PRO A 247 -7.94 -4.64 10.47
N LYS A 248 -7.74 -3.93 11.56
CA LYS A 248 -8.57 -4.06 12.78
C LYS A 248 -9.91 -3.37 12.62
N GLU A 249 -9.90 -2.18 12.02
CA GLU A 249 -11.10 -1.42 11.69
C GLU A 249 -11.95 -2.15 10.65
N PHE A 250 -11.34 -2.79 9.64
CA PHE A 250 -12.04 -3.63 8.67
C PHE A 250 -12.70 -4.84 9.35
N LYS A 251 -11.97 -5.53 10.22
CA LYS A 251 -12.51 -6.64 11.01
C LYS A 251 -13.72 -6.20 11.85
N LEU A 252 -13.60 -5.05 12.50
CA LEU A 252 -14.67 -4.50 13.34
C LEU A 252 -15.93 -4.15 12.53
N ARG A 253 -15.75 -3.63 11.30
CA ARG A 253 -16.84 -3.25 10.38
C ARG A 253 -17.30 -4.41 9.49
N GLY A 254 -16.74 -5.62 9.66
CA GLY A 254 -17.11 -6.81 8.86
C GLY A 254 -16.66 -6.77 7.41
N MET A 255 -15.64 -5.97 7.08
CA MET A 255 -15.07 -5.85 5.74
C MET A 255 -13.99 -6.92 5.54
N GLY A 256 -14.20 -7.85 4.61
CA GLY A 256 -13.35 -9.01 4.43
C GLY A 256 -12.69 -9.15 3.05
N ASP A 257 -12.84 -8.18 2.15
CA ASP A 257 -12.33 -8.25 0.78
C ASP A 257 -12.03 -6.88 0.19
N ILE A 258 -11.29 -6.88 -0.92
CA ILE A 258 -10.84 -5.68 -1.66
C ILE A 258 -12.02 -4.84 -2.14
N THR A 259 -13.09 -5.46 -2.63
CA THR A 259 -14.23 -4.76 -3.23
C THR A 259 -14.97 -3.97 -2.17
N THR A 260 -15.30 -4.62 -1.06
CA THR A 260 -15.98 -3.98 0.07
C THR A 260 -15.13 -2.84 0.65
N ALA A 261 -13.82 -3.07 0.82
CA ALA A 261 -12.91 -2.03 1.34
C ALA A 261 -12.82 -0.81 0.39
N ASN A 262 -12.70 -1.05 -0.93
CA ASN A 262 -12.67 0.04 -1.91
C ASN A 262 -13.99 0.82 -1.99
N ASN A 263 -15.13 0.20 -1.75
CA ASN A 263 -16.41 0.90 -1.71
C ASN A 263 -16.52 1.90 -0.54
N HIS A 264 -15.77 1.67 0.53
CA HIS A 264 -15.72 2.52 1.73
C HIS A 264 -14.42 3.30 1.87
N ILE A 265 -13.48 3.23 0.91
CA ILE A 265 -12.14 3.80 1.04
C ILE A 265 -12.15 5.29 1.33
N GLU A 266 -13.10 6.03 0.74
CA GLU A 266 -13.25 7.46 0.95
C GLU A 266 -13.60 7.81 2.41
N GLU A 267 -14.41 7.00 3.09
CA GLU A 267 -14.73 7.18 4.52
C GLU A 267 -13.46 7.04 5.36
N PHE A 268 -12.65 6.01 5.09
CA PHE A 268 -11.39 5.77 5.78
C PHE A 268 -10.35 6.87 5.51
N ILE A 269 -10.28 7.37 4.29
CA ILE A 269 -9.41 8.50 3.93
C ILE A 269 -9.84 9.75 4.71
N ASN A 270 -11.12 10.05 4.75
CA ASN A 270 -11.65 11.23 5.46
C ASN A 270 -11.38 11.11 6.96
N GLU A 271 -11.71 9.96 7.60
CA GLU A 271 -11.43 9.72 9.01
C GLU A 271 -9.94 9.85 9.35
N PHE A 272 -9.07 9.35 8.46
CA PHE A 272 -7.62 9.49 8.62
C PHE A 272 -7.18 10.95 8.50
N ASN A 273 -7.66 11.66 7.49
CA ASN A 273 -7.29 13.04 7.23
C ASN A 273 -7.76 13.99 8.35
N GLU A 274 -8.96 13.77 8.91
CA GLU A 274 -9.43 14.53 10.05
C GLU A 274 -8.56 14.36 11.30
N GLU A 275 -8.01 13.16 11.50
CA GLU A 275 -7.20 12.84 12.69
C GLU A 275 -5.74 13.24 12.55
N PHE A 276 -5.14 13.08 11.36
CA PHE A 276 -3.69 13.16 11.18
C PHE A 276 -3.20 14.30 10.27
N ALA A 277 -4.08 14.89 9.48
CA ALA A 277 -3.67 15.98 8.61
C ALA A 277 -3.32 17.24 9.40
N VAL A 278 -2.35 17.99 8.89
CA VAL A 278 -1.95 19.28 9.45
C VAL A 278 -2.12 20.37 8.40
N GLU A 279 -2.30 21.61 8.83
CA GLU A 279 -2.32 22.74 7.91
C GLU A 279 -0.93 22.93 7.27
N PRO A 280 -0.84 23.10 5.94
CA PRO A 280 0.40 23.47 5.27
C PRO A 280 0.92 24.83 5.76
N LEU A 281 2.23 25.03 5.66
CA LEU A 281 2.86 26.30 6.05
C LEU A 281 2.33 27.48 5.22
N ASN A 282 2.10 27.28 3.94
CA ASN A 282 1.42 28.21 3.05
C ASN A 282 0.05 27.61 2.66
N LYS A 283 -1.02 28.37 2.85
CA LYS A 283 -2.40 27.95 2.58
C LYS A 283 -2.76 27.93 1.09
N GLU A 284 -1.90 28.48 0.22
CA GLU A 284 -2.10 28.42 -1.23
C GLU A 284 -2.03 26.97 -1.71
N ASP A 285 -2.99 26.57 -2.53
CA ASP A 285 -2.98 25.30 -3.21
C ASP A 285 -2.03 25.36 -4.41
N ALA A 286 -1.12 24.39 -4.50
CA ALA A 286 -0.16 24.30 -5.59
C ALA A 286 -0.66 23.48 -6.79
N HIS A 287 -1.81 22.82 -6.66
CA HIS A 287 -2.39 22.09 -7.80
C HIS A 287 -2.73 23.02 -8.93
N VAL A 288 -2.42 22.60 -10.14
CA VAL A 288 -2.80 23.31 -11.35
C VAL A 288 -4.20 22.86 -11.77
N PRO A 289 -5.17 23.77 -11.93
CA PRO A 289 -6.49 23.41 -12.42
C PRO A 289 -6.42 22.79 -13.81
N LEU A 290 -7.38 21.92 -14.14
CA LEU A 290 -7.45 21.33 -15.48
C LEU A 290 -7.57 22.42 -16.55
N PRO A 291 -6.79 22.33 -17.65
CA PRO A 291 -6.86 23.29 -18.75
C PRO A 291 -8.27 23.34 -19.34
N LYS A 292 -8.67 24.54 -19.80
CA LYS A 292 -9.97 24.70 -20.50
C LYS A 292 -10.09 23.73 -21.68
N GLY A 293 -11.17 22.99 -21.72
CA GLY A 293 -11.45 22.01 -22.78
C GLY A 293 -10.96 20.59 -22.47
N ILE A 294 -10.28 20.36 -21.34
CA ILE A 294 -9.95 19.03 -20.83
C ILE A 294 -11.02 18.63 -19.82
N GLY A 295 -11.79 17.59 -20.15
CA GLY A 295 -12.84 17.07 -19.29
C GLY A 295 -12.46 15.76 -18.58
N PRO A 296 -13.36 15.24 -17.73
CA PRO A 296 -13.15 13.96 -17.04
C PRO A 296 -12.84 12.78 -17.98
N GLU A 297 -13.45 12.74 -19.17
CA GLU A 297 -13.18 11.69 -20.15
C GLU A 297 -11.78 11.77 -20.75
N ASP A 298 -11.23 12.97 -20.93
CA ASP A 298 -9.87 13.12 -21.39
C ASP A 298 -8.88 12.65 -20.33
N ILE A 299 -9.12 12.98 -19.04
CA ILE A 299 -8.31 12.49 -17.91
C ILE A 299 -8.45 10.96 -17.80
N ARG A 300 -9.66 10.40 -17.96
CA ARG A 300 -9.87 8.96 -18.00
C ARG A 300 -9.02 8.31 -19.09
N ARG A 301 -9.00 8.87 -20.29
CA ARG A 301 -8.21 8.38 -21.43
C ARG A 301 -6.71 8.51 -21.17
N ILE A 302 -6.23 9.64 -20.66
CA ILE A 302 -4.82 9.88 -20.34
C ILE A 302 -4.34 8.86 -19.30
N CYS A 303 -5.11 8.66 -18.25
CA CYS A 303 -4.78 7.78 -17.12
C CYS A 303 -5.11 6.30 -17.37
N SER A 304 -5.50 5.91 -18.59
CA SER A 304 -5.67 4.50 -18.95
C SER A 304 -4.40 3.93 -19.60
N PRO A 305 -4.12 2.62 -19.47
CA PRO A 305 -3.00 2.00 -20.18
C PRO A 305 -3.13 2.14 -21.69
N TRP A 306 -2.05 2.49 -22.36
CA TRP A 306 -1.96 2.57 -23.81
C TRP A 306 -0.99 1.54 -24.33
N GLU A 307 -1.37 0.85 -25.40
CA GLU A 307 -0.46 -0.01 -26.15
C GLU A 307 -0.43 0.40 -27.63
N THR A 308 0.79 0.49 -28.18
CA THR A 308 0.99 0.78 -29.59
C THR A 308 0.96 -0.50 -30.41
N ARG A 309 0.20 -0.52 -31.50
CA ARG A 309 0.12 -1.63 -32.46
C ARG A 309 0.20 -1.10 -33.88
N ILE A 310 0.79 -1.91 -34.76
CA ILE A 310 0.87 -1.63 -36.20
C ILE A 310 -0.30 -2.32 -36.90
N LEU A 311 -1.01 -1.56 -37.72
CA LEU A 311 -2.12 -2.10 -38.50
C LEU A 311 -1.62 -2.96 -39.69
N SER A 312 -2.19 -4.14 -39.82
CA SER A 312 -1.95 -5.03 -40.96
C SER A 312 -2.45 -4.46 -42.27
N LYS A 313 -2.21 -5.17 -43.41
CA LYS A 313 -2.79 -4.83 -44.70
C LYS A 313 -4.31 -4.88 -44.72
N GLN A 314 -4.92 -5.69 -43.85
CA GLN A 314 -6.37 -5.84 -43.66
C GLN A 314 -6.95 -4.85 -42.64
N LEU A 315 -6.15 -3.89 -42.17
CA LEU A 315 -6.51 -2.94 -41.11
C LEU A 315 -6.89 -3.64 -39.80
N THR A 316 -6.18 -4.73 -39.47
CA THR A 316 -6.37 -5.46 -38.23
C THR A 316 -5.14 -5.30 -37.33
N CYS A 317 -5.32 -5.34 -36.03
CA CYS A 317 -4.25 -5.52 -35.04
C CYS A 317 -4.71 -6.47 -33.93
N SER A 318 -3.76 -7.17 -33.32
CA SER A 318 -4.01 -8.06 -32.19
C SER A 318 -3.83 -7.30 -30.88
N TYR A 319 -4.76 -7.51 -29.96
CA TYR A 319 -4.67 -7.01 -28.61
C TYR A 319 -5.17 -8.08 -27.63
N LYS A 320 -4.29 -8.57 -26.76
CA LYS A 320 -4.59 -9.72 -25.86
C LYS A 320 -5.15 -10.90 -26.69
N ASN A 321 -6.35 -11.38 -26.39
CA ASN A 321 -7.03 -12.45 -27.11
C ASN A 321 -8.00 -11.96 -28.22
N LEU A 322 -7.97 -10.65 -28.51
CA LEU A 322 -8.84 -10.02 -29.50
C LEU A 322 -8.10 -9.70 -30.78
N ILE A 323 -8.81 -9.72 -31.90
CA ILE A 323 -8.40 -9.10 -33.14
C ILE A 323 -9.35 -7.92 -33.39
N LEU A 324 -8.74 -6.73 -33.44
CA LEU A 324 -9.45 -5.48 -33.69
C LEU A 324 -9.36 -5.15 -35.17
N GLN A 325 -10.48 -5.12 -35.87
CA GLN A 325 -10.59 -4.75 -37.27
C GLN A 325 -11.11 -3.31 -37.37
N ILE A 326 -10.28 -2.41 -37.89
CA ILE A 326 -10.62 -1.00 -38.02
C ILE A 326 -11.60 -0.79 -39.14
N GLN A 327 -12.70 -0.09 -38.86
CA GLN A 327 -13.71 0.29 -39.83
C GLN A 327 -13.42 1.69 -40.36
N ALA A 328 -12.49 1.80 -41.30
CA ALA A 328 -12.13 3.09 -41.89
C ALA A 328 -12.86 3.28 -43.24
N SER A 329 -13.35 4.51 -43.49
CA SER A 329 -13.79 4.90 -44.82
C SER A 329 -12.59 4.95 -45.76
N SER A 330 -12.77 4.51 -47.02
CA SER A 330 -11.75 4.18 -48.03
C SER A 330 -10.71 5.27 -48.39
N LYS A 331 -10.73 6.45 -47.79
CA LYS A 331 -9.90 7.58 -48.18
C LYS A 331 -8.58 7.72 -47.39
N GLN A 332 -8.34 6.96 -46.32
CA GLN A 332 -7.11 7.03 -45.55
C GLN A 332 -6.35 5.70 -45.61
N SER A 333 -5.11 5.73 -46.10
CA SER A 333 -4.23 4.57 -46.04
C SER A 333 -3.71 4.41 -44.61
N LEU A 334 -4.41 3.62 -43.77
CA LEU A 334 -4.00 3.28 -42.42
C LEU A 334 -3.10 2.04 -42.36
N ARG A 335 -2.83 1.41 -43.49
CA ARG A 335 -1.99 0.19 -43.59
C ARG A 335 -0.57 0.49 -43.10
N GLY A 336 -0.05 -0.35 -42.23
CA GLY A 336 1.29 -0.18 -41.66
C GLY A 336 1.45 1.03 -40.74
N LYS A 337 0.37 1.73 -40.39
CA LYS A 337 0.41 2.84 -39.45
C LYS A 337 0.29 2.34 -38.03
N GLU A 338 0.93 3.05 -37.13
CA GLU A 338 0.83 2.81 -35.70
C GLU A 338 -0.48 3.39 -35.14
N VAL A 339 -1.20 2.57 -34.37
CA VAL A 339 -2.39 2.99 -33.63
C VAL A 339 -2.16 2.77 -32.14
N LYS A 340 -2.76 3.60 -31.33
CA LYS A 340 -2.77 3.44 -29.87
C LYS A 340 -4.09 2.79 -29.45
N ILE A 341 -4.00 1.71 -28.68
CA ILE A 341 -5.14 1.02 -28.08
C ILE A 341 -5.17 1.45 -26.62
N VAL A 342 -6.29 2.01 -26.19
CA VAL A 342 -6.54 2.42 -24.80
C VAL A 342 -7.49 1.38 -24.21
N GLU A 343 -7.13 0.84 -23.04
CA GLU A 343 -7.99 -0.07 -22.28
C GLU A 343 -8.45 0.60 -21.00
N TYR A 344 -9.74 0.69 -20.82
CA TYR A 344 -10.35 1.23 -19.61
C TYR A 344 -10.56 0.16 -18.53
N ASP A 345 -10.70 0.60 -17.27
CA ASP A 345 -10.99 -0.28 -16.12
C ASP A 345 -12.28 -1.11 -16.32
N SER A 346 -13.21 -0.62 -17.15
CA SER A 346 -14.44 -1.33 -17.53
C SER A 346 -14.21 -2.48 -18.52
N GLY A 347 -12.99 -2.64 -19.06
CA GLY A 347 -12.69 -3.54 -20.17
C GLY A 347 -13.06 -2.96 -21.55
N GLU A 348 -13.60 -1.75 -21.61
CA GLU A 348 -13.85 -1.02 -22.86
C GLU A 348 -12.54 -0.65 -23.53
N LEU A 349 -12.53 -0.72 -24.86
CA LEU A 349 -11.35 -0.39 -25.67
C LEU A 349 -11.63 0.81 -26.56
N GLU A 350 -10.62 1.64 -26.76
CA GLU A 350 -10.59 2.67 -27.81
C GLU A 350 -9.36 2.46 -28.69
N VAL A 351 -9.51 2.72 -29.96
CA VAL A 351 -8.39 2.75 -30.91
C VAL A 351 -8.21 4.17 -31.43
N ILE A 352 -7.00 4.71 -31.27
CA ILE A 352 -6.68 6.10 -31.59
C ILE A 352 -5.58 6.16 -32.64
N TYR A 353 -5.80 6.97 -33.68
CA TYR A 353 -4.80 7.33 -34.69
C TYR A 353 -4.78 8.84 -34.88
N ALA A 354 -3.59 9.46 -34.79
CA ALA A 354 -3.43 10.91 -35.00
C ALA A 354 -4.46 11.77 -34.22
N LYS A 355 -4.68 11.42 -32.95
CA LYS A 355 -5.66 12.06 -32.04
C LYS A 355 -7.14 11.85 -32.42
N LYS A 356 -7.45 10.96 -33.36
CA LYS A 356 -8.83 10.64 -33.77
C LYS A 356 -9.18 9.22 -33.32
N LEU A 357 -10.39 9.04 -32.79
CA LEU A 357 -10.96 7.73 -32.50
C LEU A 357 -11.26 7.02 -33.80
N LEU A 358 -10.89 5.75 -33.90
CA LEU A 358 -11.18 4.90 -35.02
C LEU A 358 -12.25 3.87 -34.61
N PRO A 359 -13.36 3.78 -35.33
CA PRO A 359 -14.34 2.71 -35.14
C PRO A 359 -13.71 1.35 -35.48
N PHE A 360 -13.99 0.34 -34.68
CA PHE A 360 -13.47 -1.00 -34.90
C PHE A 360 -14.49 -2.07 -34.52
N LYS A 361 -14.25 -3.28 -35.02
CA LYS A 361 -14.97 -4.49 -34.61
C LYS A 361 -13.99 -5.42 -33.92
N ALA A 362 -14.29 -5.80 -32.69
CA ALA A 362 -13.49 -6.78 -31.92
C ALA A 362 -14.04 -8.20 -32.19
N THR A 363 -13.13 -9.15 -32.43
CA THR A 363 -13.44 -10.57 -32.60
C THR A 363 -12.45 -11.39 -31.82
N THR A 364 -12.89 -12.39 -31.08
CA THR A 364 -11.98 -13.27 -30.35
C THR A 364 -11.25 -14.20 -31.34
N ARG A 365 -10.00 -14.59 -30.99
CA ARG A 365 -9.23 -15.54 -31.85
C ARG A 365 -9.93 -16.89 -32.01
N ASP A 366 -10.73 -17.31 -31.04
CA ASP A 366 -11.46 -18.56 -31.10
C ASP A 366 -12.67 -18.48 -32.06
N GLN A 367 -13.34 -17.33 -32.13
CA GLN A 367 -14.39 -17.08 -33.12
C GLN A 367 -13.86 -17.07 -34.57
N LEU A 368 -12.58 -16.68 -34.76
CA LEU A 368 -11.97 -16.74 -36.09
C LEU A 368 -11.60 -18.16 -36.51
N LYS A 369 -11.35 -19.08 -35.56
CA LYS A 369 -11.12 -20.50 -35.88
C LYS A 369 -12.41 -21.22 -36.35
N THR A 370 -13.55 -20.71 -35.91
CA THR A 370 -14.89 -21.26 -36.30
C THR A 370 -15.48 -20.62 -37.56
N TYR A 371 -14.77 -19.62 -38.13
CA TYR A 371 -15.20 -19.03 -39.39
C TYR A 371 -15.00 -20.05 -40.51
N GLU A 372 -16.10 -20.56 -41.08
CA GLU A 372 -16.05 -21.41 -42.27
C GLU A 372 -15.32 -20.64 -43.39
N PRO A 373 -14.28 -21.21 -44.00
CA PRO A 373 -13.58 -20.57 -45.10
C PRO A 373 -14.58 -20.37 -46.23
N TYR A 374 -14.52 -19.21 -46.87
CA TYR A 374 -15.30 -18.87 -48.08
C TYR A 374 -15.34 -20.05 -49.03
N LYS A 375 -16.51 -20.45 -49.48
CA LYS A 375 -16.78 -21.65 -50.32
C LYS A 375 -16.12 -21.67 -51.71
N GLU A 376 -15.12 -20.83 -51.97
CA GLU A 376 -14.43 -20.72 -53.27
C GLU A 376 -13.01 -21.32 -53.30
N THR A 377 -12.58 -22.07 -52.30
CA THR A 377 -11.32 -22.84 -52.40
C THR A 377 -11.58 -24.11 -53.19
N SER A 378 -10.90 -24.26 -54.33
CA SER A 378 -11.02 -25.47 -55.14
C SER A 378 -10.61 -26.68 -54.30
N LYS A 379 -11.34 -27.81 -54.41
CA LYS A 379 -11.03 -29.09 -53.72
C LYS A 379 -9.55 -29.49 -53.84
N THR A 380 -8.87 -29.04 -54.88
CA THR A 380 -7.44 -29.25 -55.10
C THR A 380 -6.54 -28.45 -54.16
N ILE A 381 -6.96 -27.24 -53.79
CA ILE A 381 -6.20 -26.40 -52.80
C ILE A 381 -6.35 -26.97 -51.40
N ASP A 382 -7.56 -27.37 -51.02
CA ASP A 382 -7.82 -27.97 -49.71
C ASP A 382 -7.04 -29.28 -49.55
N HIS A 383 -7.04 -30.16 -50.55
CA HIS A 383 -6.24 -31.38 -50.52
C HIS A 383 -4.72 -31.10 -50.40
N ARG A 384 -4.18 -30.08 -51.08
CA ARG A 384 -2.76 -29.67 -50.97
C ARG A 384 -2.45 -29.05 -49.62
N LEU A 385 -3.36 -28.27 -49.07
CA LEU A 385 -3.17 -27.69 -47.73
C LEU A 385 -3.18 -28.77 -46.63
N ASP A 386 -4.06 -29.77 -46.76
CA ASP A 386 -4.08 -30.94 -45.88
C ASP A 386 -2.81 -31.79 -45.99
N GLU A 387 -2.24 -31.91 -47.20
CA GLU A 387 -1.00 -32.61 -47.44
C GLU A 387 0.20 -31.85 -46.87
N ILE A 388 0.22 -30.51 -47.01
CA ILE A 388 1.26 -29.64 -46.42
C ILE A 388 1.13 -29.69 -44.88
N GLY A 389 -0.07 -29.63 -44.32
CA GLY A 389 -0.34 -29.73 -42.90
C GLY A 389 0.14 -31.07 -42.30
N ARG A 390 -0.11 -32.21 -43.00
CA ARG A 390 0.39 -33.52 -42.59
C ARG A 390 1.94 -33.58 -42.61
N ARG A 391 2.56 -33.08 -43.66
CA ARG A 391 4.01 -33.03 -43.79
C ARG A 391 4.66 -32.17 -42.71
N GLU A 392 4.01 -31.08 -42.29
CA GLU A 392 4.49 -30.22 -41.21
C GLU A 392 4.32 -30.90 -39.85
N LEU A 393 3.25 -31.63 -39.60
CA LEU A 393 3.07 -32.45 -38.38
C LEU A 393 4.11 -33.58 -38.34
N ASP A 394 4.40 -34.25 -39.44
CA ASP A 394 5.46 -35.28 -39.50
C ASP A 394 6.82 -34.69 -39.22
N ARG A 395 7.15 -33.56 -39.82
CA ARG A 395 8.40 -32.83 -39.50
C ARG A 395 8.53 -32.46 -38.04
N ARG A 396 7.46 -31.97 -37.42
CA ARG A 396 7.43 -31.66 -36.00
C ARG A 396 7.58 -32.91 -35.14
N ALA A 397 6.91 -33.98 -35.49
CA ALA A 397 7.04 -35.26 -34.78
C ALA A 397 8.48 -35.79 -34.83
N VAL A 398 9.12 -35.78 -36.00
CA VAL A 398 10.53 -36.17 -36.19
C VAL A 398 11.47 -35.25 -35.40
N TRP A 399 11.22 -33.94 -35.38
CA TRP A 399 12.02 -32.99 -34.62
C TRP A 399 11.89 -33.22 -33.10
N ILE A 400 10.68 -33.44 -32.60
CA ILE A 400 10.41 -33.77 -31.20
C ILE A 400 11.11 -35.09 -30.81
N ALA A 401 10.97 -36.12 -31.65
CA ALA A 401 11.64 -37.42 -31.42
C ALA A 401 13.17 -37.28 -31.32
N LYS A 402 13.79 -36.53 -32.25
CA LYS A 402 15.24 -36.22 -32.20
C LYS A 402 15.65 -35.50 -30.94
N ARG A 403 14.83 -34.56 -30.49
CA ARG A 403 15.09 -33.77 -29.26
C ARG A 403 14.97 -34.62 -27.99
N LEU A 404 13.95 -35.50 -27.93
CA LEU A 404 13.78 -36.46 -26.84
C LEU A 404 14.93 -37.50 -26.79
N ALA A 405 15.37 -38.02 -27.95
CA ALA A 405 16.51 -38.92 -28.02
C ALA A 405 17.80 -38.25 -27.53
N LYS A 406 18.02 -36.97 -27.91
CA LYS A 406 19.17 -36.21 -27.42
C LYS A 406 19.12 -35.94 -25.92
N ALA A 407 17.93 -35.66 -25.38
CA ALA A 407 17.73 -35.48 -23.95
C ALA A 407 17.95 -36.77 -23.15
N LYS A 408 17.45 -37.91 -23.68
CA LYS A 408 17.68 -39.24 -23.08
C LYS A 408 19.17 -39.59 -23.01
N LYS A 409 19.89 -39.37 -24.11
CA LYS A 409 21.34 -39.61 -24.15
C LYS A 409 22.15 -38.71 -23.21
N ALA A 410 21.69 -37.47 -22.99
CA ALA A 410 22.28 -36.54 -22.02
C ALA A 410 21.98 -36.94 -20.56
N LEU A 411 20.86 -37.62 -20.31
CA LEU A 411 20.50 -38.15 -18.99
C LEU A 411 21.35 -39.40 -18.67
N GLU A 412 21.47 -40.32 -19.63
CA GLU A 412 22.32 -41.53 -19.53
C GLU A 412 23.77 -41.14 -19.23
N LEU A 413 24.32 -40.15 -19.92
CA LEU A 413 25.66 -39.63 -19.68
C LEU A 413 25.83 -39.00 -18.29
N LYS A 414 24.80 -38.34 -17.79
CA LYS A 414 24.82 -37.79 -16.41
C LYS A 414 24.78 -38.89 -15.34
N GLU A 415 24.03 -39.94 -15.57
CA GLU A 415 23.98 -41.10 -14.65
C GLU A 415 25.33 -41.83 -14.64
N GLU A 416 25.99 -42.03 -15.80
CA GLU A 416 27.35 -42.59 -15.89
C GLU A 416 28.38 -41.74 -15.15
N ILE A 417 28.33 -40.41 -15.27
CA ILE A 417 29.22 -39.48 -14.55
C ILE A 417 28.99 -39.54 -13.04
N LEU A 418 27.72 -39.66 -12.59
CA LEU A 418 27.39 -39.78 -11.17
C LEU A 418 27.89 -41.09 -10.58
N GLN A 419 27.72 -42.21 -11.30
CA GLN A 419 28.24 -43.51 -10.88
C GLN A 419 29.78 -43.54 -10.80
N ALA A 420 30.45 -42.96 -11.79
CA ALA A 420 31.90 -42.82 -11.76
C ALA A 420 32.41 -41.90 -10.63
N ALA A 421 31.64 -40.90 -10.24
CA ALA A 421 31.97 -40.03 -9.12
C ALA A 421 31.74 -40.69 -7.75
N GLU A 422 30.77 -41.59 -7.63
CA GLU A 422 30.53 -42.41 -6.43
C GLU A 422 31.62 -43.47 -6.24
N GLU A 423 32.07 -44.14 -7.31
CA GLU A 423 33.19 -45.10 -7.27
C GLU A 423 34.52 -44.47 -6.83
N VAL A 424 34.79 -43.22 -7.23
CA VAL A 424 36.00 -42.49 -6.80
C VAL A 424 35.93 -42.02 -5.34
N SER A 425 34.71 -41.87 -4.80
CA SER A 425 34.51 -41.47 -3.39
C SER A 425 34.57 -42.65 -2.41
N GLU A 426 34.44 -43.88 -2.88
CA GLU A 426 34.59 -45.10 -2.06
C GLU A 426 36.04 -45.61 -2.00
N GLU A 427 36.94 -45.15 -2.91
CA GLU A 427 38.36 -45.52 -2.90
C GLU A 427 39.28 -44.53 -2.14
N THR A 428 38.71 -43.43 -1.53
CA THR A 428 39.45 -42.46 -0.72
C THR A 428 38.97 -42.51 0.74
#